data_28e55cd63ba54b41d3e04d420b416841
#
_entry.id   28e55cd63ba54b41d3e04d420b416841
#
_cell.length_a   1.000
_cell.length_b   1.000
_cell.length_c   1.000
_cell.angle_alpha   90.00
_cell.angle_beta   90.00
_cell.angle_gamma   90.00
#
_symmetry.space_group_name_H-M   'P 1'
#
loop_
_entity.id
_entity.type
_entity.pdbx_description
1 polymer ?
#
loop_
_entity_poly.entity_id
_entity_poly.type
_entity_poly.pdbx_seq_one_letter_code
_entity_poly.pdbx_strand_id
1 'polypeptide(L)'
;MQFLAYIIIYPFLWLVSILPFKLLYAVSDGLYLLLYYVIGYRKKVVKENLRLVFPNKSEEEIKTITKKFYHHLCDMVVEAIKSLTISEAEMKKRFTFTNIEEVHKIENANKSIVLMCAHYGSWEWIFILQTHIKSKGYAIYKRIENKYFDRLVKRIRAKYNSYLITTKETVPTLISAKEKGELTINGFVSDQSPRRRKAFHWNEFMNIKVPVHTGAEMLAKKLDMAVVFFSVKKIKRGYYETTFKTITTTPNAYENYEITDIFLKLVEEQIYEAPEYYLWTHKRWKYRNDVPPQFQ
;
A
#
# COMPACT_ATOMS: atom_id res chain seq x y z
N MET A 1 -29.30 7.55 5.85
CA MET A 1 -28.51 7.75 4.60
C MET A 1 -27.39 6.72 4.40
N GLN A 2 -26.47 6.46 5.37
CA GLN A 2 -25.34 5.51 5.19
C GLN A 2 -25.79 4.08 4.86
N PHE A 3 -26.84 3.57 5.52
CA PHE A 3 -27.39 2.23 5.28
C PHE A 3 -28.05 2.12 3.90
N LEU A 4 -28.81 3.13 3.49
CA LEU A 4 -29.45 3.16 2.17
C LEU A 4 -28.40 3.14 1.05
N ALA A 5 -27.34 3.96 1.16
CA ALA A 5 -26.22 3.93 0.20
C ALA A 5 -25.58 2.55 0.14
N TYR A 6 -25.41 1.87 1.28
CA TYR A 6 -24.85 0.52 1.31
C TYR A 6 -25.75 -0.51 0.60
N ILE A 7 -27.06 -0.50 0.88
CA ILE A 7 -28.03 -1.45 0.26
C ILE A 7 -28.05 -1.29 -1.26
N ILE A 8 -27.94 -0.06 -1.76
CA ILE A 8 -27.95 0.20 -3.22
C ILE A 8 -26.63 -0.22 -3.86
N ILE A 9 -25.50 0.11 -3.25
CA ILE A 9 -24.17 -0.08 -3.86
C ILE A 9 -23.67 -1.53 -3.67
N TYR A 10 -23.91 -2.16 -2.52
CA TYR A 10 -23.36 -3.49 -2.22
C TYR A 10 -23.79 -4.59 -3.21
N PRO A 11 -25.05 -4.72 -3.63
CA PRO A 11 -25.44 -5.70 -4.63
C PRO A 11 -24.70 -5.53 -5.96
N PHE A 12 -24.48 -4.29 -6.38
CA PHE A 12 -23.68 -3.98 -7.58
C PHE A 12 -22.22 -4.42 -7.42
N LEU A 13 -21.59 -4.08 -6.28
CA LEU A 13 -20.21 -4.54 -5.98
C LEU A 13 -20.13 -6.07 -5.96
N TRP A 14 -21.13 -6.72 -5.38
CA TRP A 14 -21.18 -8.18 -5.33
C TRP A 14 -21.30 -8.79 -6.74
N LEU A 15 -22.21 -8.27 -7.57
CA LEU A 15 -22.37 -8.71 -8.97
C LEU A 15 -21.07 -8.54 -9.76
N VAL A 16 -20.38 -7.41 -9.60
CA VAL A 16 -19.06 -7.21 -10.26
C VAL A 16 -18.05 -8.21 -9.72
N SER A 17 -18.06 -8.50 -8.40
CA SER A 17 -17.08 -9.40 -7.79
C SER A 17 -17.18 -10.85 -8.24
N ILE A 18 -18.37 -11.33 -8.63
CA ILE A 18 -18.56 -12.72 -9.12
C ILE A 18 -18.15 -12.91 -10.57
N LEU A 19 -17.96 -11.83 -11.33
CA LEU A 19 -17.58 -11.93 -12.75
C LEU A 19 -16.28 -12.73 -12.93
N PRO A 20 -16.19 -13.56 -13.99
CA PRO A 20 -14.92 -14.11 -14.45
C PRO A 20 -13.92 -12.99 -14.76
N PHE A 21 -12.63 -13.22 -14.56
CA PHE A 21 -11.61 -12.17 -14.72
C PHE A 21 -11.61 -11.49 -16.10
N LYS A 22 -11.95 -12.23 -17.18
CA LYS A 22 -12.08 -11.62 -18.53
C LYS A 22 -13.15 -10.53 -18.57
N LEU A 23 -14.33 -10.80 -18.00
CA LEU A 23 -15.42 -9.83 -17.92
C LEU A 23 -15.13 -8.73 -16.89
N LEU A 24 -14.52 -9.07 -15.79
CA LEU A 24 -14.07 -8.09 -14.79
C LEU A 24 -13.14 -7.04 -15.42
N TYR A 25 -12.20 -7.46 -16.25
CA TYR A 25 -11.30 -6.54 -16.94
C TYR A 25 -11.98 -5.77 -18.08
N ALA A 26 -13.02 -6.28 -18.69
CA ALA A 26 -13.85 -5.48 -19.62
C ALA A 26 -14.58 -4.35 -18.85
N VAL A 27 -15.05 -4.61 -17.63
CA VAL A 27 -15.59 -3.55 -16.74
C VAL A 27 -14.49 -2.54 -16.37
N SER A 28 -13.28 -3.00 -16.08
CA SER A 28 -12.12 -2.11 -15.82
C SER A 28 -11.81 -1.21 -17.01
N ASP A 29 -11.83 -1.76 -18.24
CA ASP A 29 -11.57 -0.99 -19.45
C ASP A 29 -12.66 0.08 -19.68
N GLY A 30 -13.93 -0.24 -19.43
CA GLY A 30 -15.02 0.73 -19.44
C GLY A 30 -14.85 1.82 -18.37
N LEU A 31 -14.44 1.43 -17.16
CA LEU A 31 -14.14 2.37 -16.07
C LEU A 31 -12.95 3.29 -16.43
N TYR A 32 -11.92 2.75 -17.08
CA TYR A 32 -10.79 3.54 -17.58
C TYR A 32 -11.26 4.60 -18.59
N LEU A 33 -12.08 4.24 -19.57
CA LEU A 33 -12.62 5.19 -20.53
C LEU A 33 -13.40 6.32 -19.83
N LEU A 34 -14.25 5.95 -18.88
CA LEU A 34 -15.03 6.90 -18.08
C LEU A 34 -14.13 7.82 -17.26
N LEU A 35 -13.21 7.26 -16.45
CA LEU A 35 -12.38 8.05 -15.53
C LEU A 35 -11.35 8.91 -16.26
N TYR A 36 -10.75 8.40 -17.34
CA TYR A 36 -9.70 9.10 -18.05
C TYR A 36 -10.21 10.10 -19.08
N TYR A 37 -11.23 9.75 -19.89
CA TYR A 37 -11.69 10.59 -21.01
C TYR A 37 -12.90 11.47 -20.66
N VAL A 38 -13.81 10.99 -19.81
CA VAL A 38 -15.06 11.70 -19.49
C VAL A 38 -14.93 12.52 -18.22
N ILE A 39 -14.61 11.88 -17.09
CA ILE A 39 -14.56 12.54 -15.77
C ILE A 39 -13.25 13.33 -15.57
N GLY A 40 -12.12 12.81 -16.07
CA GLY A 40 -10.80 13.40 -15.85
C GLY A 40 -10.35 13.36 -14.38
N TYR A 41 -10.76 12.31 -13.62
CA TYR A 41 -10.52 12.21 -12.18
C TYR A 41 -9.05 12.47 -11.82
N ARG A 42 -8.77 13.58 -11.13
CA ARG A 42 -7.43 14.02 -10.69
C ARG A 42 -6.33 14.05 -11.78
N LYS A 43 -6.70 14.11 -13.07
CA LYS A 43 -5.77 14.05 -14.20
C LYS A 43 -4.70 15.14 -14.16
N LYS A 44 -5.09 16.36 -13.72
CA LYS A 44 -4.15 17.46 -13.50
C LYS A 44 -3.09 17.09 -12.45
N VAL A 45 -3.51 16.55 -11.29
CA VAL A 45 -2.60 16.14 -10.20
C VAL A 45 -1.62 15.07 -10.66
N VAL A 46 -2.09 14.05 -11.40
CA VAL A 46 -1.23 12.97 -11.93
C VAL A 46 -0.16 13.53 -12.86
N LYS A 47 -0.55 14.37 -13.82
CA LYS A 47 0.40 14.98 -14.76
C LYS A 47 1.40 15.92 -14.07
N GLU A 48 0.93 16.74 -13.11
CA GLU A 48 1.79 17.63 -12.33
C GLU A 48 2.83 16.83 -11.52
N ASN A 49 2.41 15.77 -10.87
CA ASN A 49 3.32 14.90 -10.13
C ASN A 49 4.35 14.25 -11.05
N LEU A 50 3.93 13.68 -12.19
CA LEU A 50 4.83 13.04 -13.15
C LEU A 50 5.86 14.03 -13.74
N ARG A 51 5.43 15.22 -14.17
CA ARG A 51 6.35 16.26 -14.67
C ARG A 51 7.34 16.73 -13.62
N LEU A 52 6.88 16.80 -12.36
CA LEU A 52 7.71 17.24 -11.25
C LEU A 52 8.85 16.25 -10.96
N VAL A 53 8.56 14.95 -10.98
CA VAL A 53 9.55 13.90 -10.63
C VAL A 53 10.31 13.36 -11.82
N PHE A 54 9.83 13.56 -13.04
CA PHE A 54 10.48 13.17 -14.29
C PHE A 54 10.68 14.38 -15.23
N PRO A 55 11.46 15.40 -14.83
CA PRO A 55 11.59 16.65 -15.60
C PRO A 55 12.21 16.44 -17.01
N ASN A 56 12.94 15.35 -17.21
CA ASN A 56 13.59 15.03 -18.49
C ASN A 56 12.70 14.21 -19.45
N LYS A 57 11.49 13.82 -19.03
CA LYS A 57 10.56 13.08 -19.89
C LYS A 57 9.76 14.05 -20.76
N SER A 58 9.61 13.68 -22.02
CA SER A 58 8.75 14.39 -22.97
C SER A 58 7.27 14.36 -22.56
N GLU A 59 6.49 15.29 -23.04
CA GLU A 59 5.02 15.32 -22.79
C GLU A 59 4.32 14.06 -23.30
N GLU A 60 4.83 13.42 -24.35
CA GLU A 60 4.27 12.18 -24.89
C GLU A 60 4.58 10.97 -23.99
N GLU A 61 5.78 10.92 -23.39
CA GLU A 61 6.12 9.93 -22.37
C GLU A 61 5.26 10.10 -21.11
N ILE A 62 5.11 11.34 -20.62
CA ILE A 62 4.23 11.67 -19.47
C ILE A 62 2.79 11.26 -19.77
N LYS A 63 2.29 11.50 -20.96
CA LYS A 63 0.95 11.11 -21.40
C LYS A 63 0.81 9.57 -21.46
N THR A 64 1.84 8.88 -21.93
CA THR A 64 1.89 7.42 -22.00
C THR A 64 1.86 6.79 -20.61
N ILE A 65 2.72 7.25 -19.68
CA ILE A 65 2.72 6.82 -18.28
C ILE A 65 1.35 7.11 -17.64
N THR A 66 0.80 8.31 -17.88
CA THR A 66 -0.52 8.69 -17.36
C THR A 66 -1.62 7.73 -17.80
N LYS A 67 -1.67 7.35 -19.10
CA LYS A 67 -2.66 6.40 -19.61
C LYS A 67 -2.51 5.03 -18.98
N LYS A 68 -1.28 4.50 -18.92
CA LYS A 68 -0.97 3.21 -18.29
C LYS A 68 -1.34 3.21 -16.80
N PHE A 69 -1.06 4.32 -16.09
CA PHE A 69 -1.45 4.50 -14.71
C PHE A 69 -2.97 4.41 -14.51
N TYR A 70 -3.77 5.10 -15.33
CA TYR A 70 -5.23 5.03 -15.20
C TYR A 70 -5.80 3.64 -15.54
N HIS A 71 -5.21 2.93 -16.51
CA HIS A 71 -5.54 1.53 -16.76
C HIS A 71 -5.29 0.68 -15.52
N HIS A 72 -4.10 0.82 -14.92
CA HIS A 72 -3.75 0.09 -13.71
C HIS A 72 -4.64 0.47 -12.52
N LEU A 73 -4.92 1.75 -12.34
CA LEU A 73 -5.82 2.24 -11.28
C LEU A 73 -7.21 1.59 -11.37
N CYS A 74 -7.76 1.48 -12.57
CA CYS A 74 -9.06 0.83 -12.79
C CYS A 74 -8.99 -0.68 -12.54
N ASP A 75 -7.89 -1.34 -12.96
CA ASP A 75 -7.63 -2.74 -12.63
C ASP A 75 -7.63 -2.96 -11.11
N MET A 76 -6.88 -2.13 -10.36
CA MET A 76 -6.84 -2.22 -8.89
C MET A 76 -8.22 -2.05 -8.24
N VAL A 77 -9.05 -1.14 -8.75
CA VAL A 77 -10.42 -0.94 -8.23
C VAL A 77 -11.26 -2.20 -8.40
N VAL A 78 -11.28 -2.79 -9.59
CA VAL A 78 -12.08 -4.00 -9.83
C VAL A 78 -11.47 -5.24 -9.14
N GLU A 79 -10.16 -5.31 -8.99
CA GLU A 79 -9.46 -6.36 -8.25
C GLU A 79 -9.73 -6.27 -6.74
N ALA A 80 -9.81 -5.05 -6.17
CA ALA A 80 -10.25 -4.85 -4.78
C ALA A 80 -11.71 -5.31 -4.58
N ILE A 81 -12.60 -5.04 -5.55
CA ILE A 81 -13.98 -5.55 -5.55
C ILE A 81 -13.99 -7.08 -5.67
N LYS A 82 -13.16 -7.65 -6.54
CA LYS A 82 -13.01 -9.11 -6.73
C LYS A 82 -12.61 -9.83 -5.45
N SER A 83 -11.91 -9.16 -4.55
CA SER A 83 -11.50 -9.71 -3.24
C SER A 83 -12.68 -10.15 -2.37
N LEU A 84 -13.91 -9.67 -2.65
CA LEU A 84 -15.13 -10.16 -1.99
C LEU A 84 -15.37 -11.67 -2.22
N THR A 85 -15.17 -12.15 -3.45
CA THR A 85 -15.60 -13.49 -3.87
C THR A 85 -14.46 -14.37 -4.39
N ILE A 86 -13.27 -13.84 -4.65
CA ILE A 86 -12.13 -14.64 -5.12
C ILE A 86 -11.82 -15.77 -4.14
N SER A 87 -11.57 -16.97 -4.66
CA SER A 87 -11.14 -18.10 -3.84
C SER A 87 -9.69 -17.93 -3.38
N GLU A 88 -9.32 -18.60 -2.30
CA GLU A 88 -7.92 -18.62 -1.81
C GLU A 88 -6.97 -19.19 -2.88
N ALA A 89 -7.36 -20.30 -3.51
CA ALA A 89 -6.57 -20.92 -4.57
C ALA A 89 -6.31 -19.98 -5.75
N GLU A 90 -7.34 -19.25 -6.20
CA GLU A 90 -7.19 -18.28 -7.29
C GLU A 90 -6.37 -17.05 -6.86
N MET A 91 -6.48 -16.62 -5.60
CA MET A 91 -5.65 -15.54 -5.06
C MET A 91 -4.17 -15.96 -5.00
N LYS A 92 -3.87 -17.14 -4.45
CA LYS A 92 -2.50 -17.69 -4.39
C LYS A 92 -1.86 -17.86 -5.77
N LYS A 93 -2.65 -18.20 -6.79
CA LYS A 93 -2.18 -18.30 -8.18
C LYS A 93 -1.82 -16.92 -8.78
N ARG A 94 -2.49 -15.86 -8.32
CA ARG A 94 -2.36 -14.50 -8.89
C ARG A 94 -1.44 -13.58 -8.12
N PHE A 95 -1.23 -13.88 -6.85
CA PHE A 95 -0.34 -13.11 -5.99
C PHE A 95 0.62 -14.08 -5.31
N THR A 96 1.85 -14.13 -5.84
CA THR A 96 2.88 -15.09 -5.45
C THR A 96 4.01 -14.38 -4.68
N PHE A 97 4.74 -15.18 -3.90
CA PHE A 97 5.90 -14.72 -3.13
C PHE A 97 7.15 -15.38 -3.69
N THR A 98 8.18 -14.59 -4.02
CA THR A 98 9.42 -15.11 -4.62
C THR A 98 10.39 -15.64 -3.58
N ASN A 99 10.30 -15.13 -2.34
CA ASN A 99 11.25 -15.43 -1.26
C ASN A 99 10.58 -15.36 0.12
N ILE A 100 9.49 -16.10 0.32
CA ILE A 100 8.73 -16.13 1.58
C ILE A 100 9.59 -16.59 2.78
N GLU A 101 10.65 -17.33 2.52
CA GLU A 101 11.63 -17.79 3.50
C GLU A 101 12.30 -16.64 4.25
N GLU A 102 12.38 -15.43 3.71
CA GLU A 102 12.88 -14.26 4.42
C GLU A 102 11.97 -13.91 5.62
N VAL A 103 10.65 -14.03 5.46
CA VAL A 103 9.69 -13.83 6.54
C VAL A 103 9.81 -14.97 7.56
N HIS A 104 9.88 -16.22 7.09
CA HIS A 104 10.00 -17.40 7.96
C HIS A 104 11.29 -17.38 8.81
N LYS A 105 12.42 -16.89 8.28
CA LYS A 105 13.67 -16.73 9.05
C LYS A 105 13.46 -15.83 10.27
N ILE A 106 12.74 -14.71 10.08
CA ILE A 106 12.48 -13.75 11.15
C ILE A 106 11.49 -14.31 12.16
N GLU A 107 10.44 -15.02 11.70
CA GLU A 107 9.50 -15.73 12.58
C GLU A 107 10.20 -16.79 13.42
N ASN A 108 11.10 -17.59 12.82
CA ASN A 108 11.87 -18.62 13.51
C ASN A 108 12.89 -18.05 14.51
N ALA A 109 13.33 -16.80 14.30
CA ALA A 109 14.11 -16.04 15.26
C ALA A 109 13.25 -15.40 16.38
N ASN A 110 11.97 -15.76 16.47
CA ASN A 110 11.01 -15.26 17.46
C ASN A 110 10.84 -13.73 17.44
N LYS A 111 10.88 -13.11 16.26
CA LYS A 111 10.83 -11.67 16.10
C LYS A 111 9.58 -11.23 15.32
N SER A 112 8.85 -10.27 15.84
CA SER A 112 7.74 -9.61 15.14
C SER A 112 8.27 -8.72 14.01
N ILE A 113 7.42 -8.44 13.03
CA ILE A 113 7.79 -7.72 11.80
C ILE A 113 6.96 -6.44 11.62
N VAL A 114 7.61 -5.34 11.33
CA VAL A 114 7.04 -4.17 10.66
C VAL A 114 7.23 -4.37 9.16
N LEU A 115 6.14 -4.61 8.45
CA LEU A 115 6.13 -4.83 7.01
C LEU A 115 5.78 -3.52 6.30
N MET A 116 6.77 -2.90 5.64
CA MET A 116 6.61 -1.61 4.97
C MET A 116 6.41 -1.77 3.47
N CYS A 117 5.52 -0.98 2.90
CA CYS A 117 5.30 -0.90 1.46
C CYS A 117 4.83 0.48 1.02
N ALA A 118 4.75 0.68 -0.30
CA ALA A 118 4.14 1.82 -0.94
C ALA A 118 2.75 1.49 -1.50
N HIS A 119 1.99 2.53 -1.85
CA HIS A 119 0.80 2.40 -2.70
C HIS A 119 1.25 2.11 -4.15
N TYR A 120 1.80 0.92 -4.36
CA TYR A 120 2.41 0.49 -5.61
C TYR A 120 1.93 -0.91 -6.00
N GLY A 121 1.65 -1.13 -7.27
CA GLY A 121 1.14 -2.40 -7.77
C GLY A 121 -0.17 -2.81 -7.08
N SER A 122 -0.34 -4.10 -6.81
CA SER A 122 -1.50 -4.64 -6.10
C SER A 122 -1.22 -4.85 -4.61
N TRP A 123 -0.85 -3.78 -3.88
CA TRP A 123 -0.54 -3.85 -2.44
C TRP A 123 -1.70 -4.38 -1.59
N GLU A 124 -2.95 -4.26 -2.06
CA GLU A 124 -4.13 -4.75 -1.34
C GLU A 124 -4.16 -6.28 -1.22
N TRP A 125 -3.57 -7.01 -2.17
CA TRP A 125 -3.61 -8.46 -2.17
C TRP A 125 -2.60 -9.12 -1.23
N ILE A 126 -1.75 -8.33 -0.56
CA ILE A 126 -0.79 -8.83 0.45
C ILE A 126 -1.49 -9.60 1.60
N PHE A 127 -2.81 -9.44 1.81
CA PHE A 127 -3.53 -10.16 2.86
C PHE A 127 -3.48 -11.69 2.71
N ILE A 128 -3.22 -12.20 1.49
CA ILE A 128 -3.00 -13.63 1.26
C ILE A 128 -1.74 -14.16 1.98
N LEU A 129 -0.79 -13.28 2.33
CA LEU A 129 0.40 -13.62 3.10
C LEU A 129 0.05 -14.38 4.38
N GLN A 130 -1.07 -14.05 5.01
CA GLN A 130 -1.51 -14.71 6.24
C GLN A 130 -1.71 -16.23 6.10
N THR A 131 -1.92 -16.73 4.89
CA THR A 131 -2.02 -18.17 4.62
C THR A 131 -0.67 -18.89 4.54
N HIS A 132 0.43 -18.14 4.61
CA HIS A 132 1.81 -18.65 4.48
C HIS A 132 2.63 -18.46 5.76
N ILE A 133 2.13 -17.71 6.75
CA ILE A 133 2.87 -17.32 7.96
C ILE A 133 2.13 -17.75 9.22
N LYS A 134 2.86 -17.85 10.34
CA LYS A 134 2.33 -18.19 11.67
C LYS A 134 1.99 -16.97 12.49
N SER A 135 2.72 -15.87 12.27
CA SER A 135 2.54 -14.60 12.96
C SER A 135 1.16 -14.01 12.69
N LYS A 136 0.60 -13.36 13.68
CA LYS A 136 -0.70 -12.68 13.58
C LYS A 136 -0.59 -11.42 12.74
N GLY A 137 -1.28 -11.38 11.62
CA GLY A 137 -1.22 -10.26 10.68
C GLY A 137 -2.11 -9.09 11.09
N TYR A 138 -1.52 -7.90 11.24
CA TYR A 138 -2.23 -6.65 11.44
C TYR A 138 -2.01 -5.71 10.27
N ALA A 139 -3.10 -5.17 9.70
CA ALA A 139 -3.02 -4.08 8.73
C ALA A 139 -3.51 -2.78 9.36
N ILE A 140 -2.65 -1.79 9.33
CA ILE A 140 -2.96 -0.47 9.85
C ILE A 140 -3.75 0.31 8.81
N TYR A 141 -4.95 0.75 9.15
CA TYR A 141 -5.81 1.46 8.22
C TYR A 141 -6.47 2.71 8.83
N LYS A 142 -6.93 3.60 7.96
CA LYS A 142 -7.77 4.72 8.35
C LYS A 142 -9.23 4.30 8.24
N ARG A 143 -9.98 4.39 9.34
CA ARG A 143 -11.40 4.06 9.40
C ARG A 143 -12.20 4.81 8.33
N ILE A 144 -13.08 4.08 7.64
CA ILE A 144 -14.01 4.64 6.65
C ILE A 144 -15.21 5.25 7.40
N GLU A 145 -15.63 6.44 6.96
CA GLU A 145 -16.75 7.17 7.64
C GLU A 145 -18.07 6.41 7.59
N ASN A 146 -18.37 5.77 6.44
CA ASN A 146 -19.55 4.93 6.35
C ASN A 146 -19.29 3.58 7.05
N LYS A 147 -19.98 3.36 8.18
CA LYS A 147 -19.80 2.17 9.02
C LYS A 147 -20.07 0.83 8.31
N TYR A 148 -20.92 0.82 7.30
CA TYR A 148 -21.26 -0.40 6.55
C TYR A 148 -20.17 -0.75 5.57
N PHE A 149 -19.62 0.23 4.85
CA PHE A 149 -18.45 0.02 4.00
C PHE A 149 -17.20 -0.27 4.83
N ASP A 150 -17.04 0.32 6.01
CA ASP A 150 -15.96 -0.02 6.94
C ASP A 150 -16.00 -1.50 7.33
N ARG A 151 -17.18 -2.02 7.68
CA ARG A 151 -17.38 -3.45 7.96
C ARG A 151 -17.08 -4.32 6.73
N LEU A 152 -17.51 -3.90 5.55
CA LEU A 152 -17.27 -4.63 4.31
C LEU A 152 -15.77 -4.75 4.02
N VAL A 153 -15.02 -3.65 4.09
CA VAL A 153 -13.57 -3.64 3.88
C VAL A 153 -12.86 -4.49 4.94
N LYS A 154 -13.26 -4.39 6.20
CA LYS A 154 -12.73 -5.26 7.26
C LYS A 154 -12.97 -6.74 6.95
N ARG A 155 -14.20 -7.11 6.53
CA ARG A 155 -14.53 -8.48 6.17
C ARG A 155 -13.70 -9.00 4.99
N ILE A 156 -13.47 -8.18 3.96
CA ILE A 156 -12.64 -8.55 2.81
C ILE A 156 -11.22 -8.84 3.26
N ARG A 157 -10.62 -7.92 4.01
CA ARG A 157 -9.23 -8.00 4.44
C ARG A 157 -9.00 -9.04 5.53
N ALA A 158 -10.02 -9.34 6.35
CA ALA A 158 -9.99 -10.39 7.35
C ALA A 158 -10.21 -11.81 6.80
N LYS A 159 -10.44 -11.95 5.49
CA LYS A 159 -10.77 -13.23 4.84
C LYS A 159 -9.74 -14.34 5.08
N TYR A 160 -8.48 -13.95 5.27
CA TYR A 160 -7.38 -14.86 5.51
C TYR A 160 -6.82 -14.75 6.94
N ASN A 161 -7.68 -14.44 7.93
CA ASN A 161 -7.32 -14.26 9.34
C ASN A 161 -6.37 -13.09 9.63
N SER A 162 -6.37 -12.06 8.77
CA SER A 162 -5.70 -10.79 9.06
C SER A 162 -6.63 -9.87 9.87
N TYR A 163 -6.05 -9.04 10.72
CA TYR A 163 -6.77 -8.10 11.58
C TYR A 163 -6.55 -6.67 11.10
N LEU A 164 -7.62 -5.87 11.01
CA LEU A 164 -7.52 -4.44 10.73
C LEU A 164 -7.59 -3.66 12.02
N ILE A 165 -6.56 -2.86 12.26
CA ILE A 165 -6.50 -1.94 13.40
C ILE A 165 -6.34 -0.51 12.92
N THR A 166 -6.98 0.42 13.60
CA THR A 166 -6.85 1.84 13.26
C THR A 166 -5.51 2.38 13.75
N THR A 167 -5.07 3.51 13.18
CA THR A 167 -3.85 4.20 13.63
C THR A 167 -3.85 4.57 15.12
N LYS A 168 -5.03 4.69 15.76
CA LYS A 168 -5.15 4.93 17.20
C LYS A 168 -4.97 3.66 18.03
N GLU A 169 -5.42 2.53 17.50
CA GLU A 169 -5.34 1.22 18.14
C GLU A 169 -3.98 0.55 17.97
N THR A 170 -3.16 1.00 16.99
CA THR A 170 -1.90 0.33 16.61
C THR A 170 -0.96 0.17 17.81
N VAL A 171 -0.59 1.25 18.49
CA VAL A 171 0.38 1.18 19.58
C VAL A 171 -0.10 0.30 20.74
N PRO A 172 -1.31 0.51 21.31
CA PRO A 172 -1.76 -0.34 22.42
C PRO A 172 -1.93 -1.81 22.03
N THR A 173 -2.41 -2.10 20.82
CA THR A 173 -2.58 -3.48 20.34
C THR A 173 -1.22 -4.20 20.25
N LEU A 174 -0.21 -3.57 19.66
CA LEU A 174 1.09 -4.20 19.45
C LEU A 174 1.90 -4.32 20.75
N ILE A 175 1.73 -3.39 21.69
CA ILE A 175 2.30 -3.53 23.05
C ILE A 175 1.67 -4.75 23.73
N SER A 176 0.33 -4.85 23.73
CA SER A 176 -0.37 -6.00 24.33
C SER A 176 0.00 -7.34 23.68
N ALA A 177 0.19 -7.38 22.36
CA ALA A 177 0.64 -8.58 21.67
C ALA A 177 2.07 -8.99 22.14
N LYS A 178 3.00 -8.02 22.25
CA LYS A 178 4.35 -8.26 22.75
C LYS A 178 4.36 -8.77 24.20
N GLU A 179 3.56 -8.16 25.08
CA GLU A 179 3.42 -8.58 26.50
C GLU A 179 2.89 -10.02 26.63
N LYS A 180 2.06 -10.47 25.68
CA LYS A 180 1.55 -11.84 25.60
C LYS A 180 2.50 -12.84 24.91
N GLY A 181 3.63 -12.38 24.40
CA GLY A 181 4.55 -13.19 23.61
C GLY A 181 4.00 -13.57 22.22
N GLU A 182 2.97 -12.85 21.72
CA GLU A 182 2.40 -13.10 20.38
C GLU A 182 3.30 -12.50 19.30
N LEU A 183 3.73 -13.31 18.34
CA LEU A 183 4.43 -12.83 17.16
C LEU A 183 3.45 -12.16 16.20
N THR A 184 3.83 -10.99 15.68
CA THR A 184 3.00 -10.21 14.78
C THR A 184 3.73 -9.77 13.53
N ILE A 185 2.99 -9.68 12.40
CA ILE A 185 3.42 -9.00 11.18
C ILE A 185 2.50 -7.81 10.94
N ASN A 186 3.06 -6.62 10.81
CA ASN A 186 2.33 -5.37 10.90
C ASN A 186 2.52 -4.55 9.63
N GLY A 187 1.49 -4.48 8.78
CA GLY A 187 1.54 -3.82 7.47
C GLY A 187 1.38 -2.30 7.57
N PHE A 188 2.38 -1.57 7.08
CA PHE A 188 2.41 -0.11 7.00
C PHE A 188 2.61 0.36 5.56
N VAL A 189 1.63 1.06 5.01
CA VAL A 189 1.77 1.76 3.73
C VAL A 189 2.21 3.20 4.02
N SER A 190 3.52 3.48 3.90
CA SER A 190 4.16 4.66 4.52
C SER A 190 4.66 5.72 3.52
N ASP A 191 4.34 5.60 2.22
CA ASP A 191 4.86 6.46 1.15
C ASP A 191 4.14 7.81 0.98
N GLN A 192 2.99 8.02 1.63
CA GLN A 192 2.22 9.26 1.51
C GLN A 192 2.70 10.37 2.46
N SER A 193 2.17 11.59 2.27
CA SER A 193 2.54 12.74 3.11
C SER A 193 1.82 12.73 4.45
N PRO A 194 2.53 12.85 5.59
CA PRO A 194 1.91 13.11 6.87
C PRO A 194 1.21 14.48 6.90
N ARG A 195 0.37 14.70 7.91
CA ARG A 195 -0.10 16.07 8.21
C ARG A 195 1.08 16.91 8.69
N ARG A 196 1.15 18.20 8.31
CA ARG A 196 2.27 19.10 8.64
C ARG A 196 2.70 19.04 10.12
N ARG A 197 1.73 19.09 11.03
CA ARG A 197 1.99 19.01 12.50
C ARG A 197 2.51 17.65 13.00
N LYS A 198 2.58 16.63 12.12
CA LYS A 198 3.10 15.29 12.37
C LYS A 198 4.28 14.96 11.45
N ALA A 199 4.87 15.97 10.84
CA ALA A 199 6.02 15.86 9.96
C ALA A 199 7.30 16.04 10.79
N PHE A 200 7.72 14.98 11.48
CA PHE A 200 8.90 14.98 12.36
C PHE A 200 10.21 14.83 11.61
N HIS A 201 10.15 14.36 10.36
CA HIS A 201 11.29 14.19 9.48
C HIS A 201 10.96 14.60 8.07
N TRP A 202 11.95 15.19 7.38
CA TRP A 202 11.87 15.61 5.98
C TRP A 202 13.06 15.04 5.24
N ASN A 203 12.80 14.35 4.14
CA ASN A 203 13.85 13.80 3.30
C ASN A 203 13.52 13.97 1.82
N GLU A 204 14.48 13.76 0.97
CA GLU A 204 14.27 13.73 -0.46
C GLU A 204 13.48 12.47 -0.84
N PHE A 205 12.46 12.66 -1.67
CA PHE A 205 11.73 11.61 -2.32
C PHE A 205 11.55 11.99 -3.79
N MET A 206 12.13 11.21 -4.68
CA MET A 206 12.24 11.52 -6.10
C MET A 206 12.96 12.87 -6.31
N ASN A 207 14.08 13.09 -5.62
CA ASN A 207 14.90 14.31 -5.61
C ASN A 207 14.16 15.58 -5.15
N ILE A 208 13.10 15.45 -4.38
CA ILE A 208 12.31 16.58 -3.89
C ILE A 208 12.12 16.44 -2.38
N LYS A 209 12.53 17.46 -1.63
CA LYS A 209 12.38 17.52 -0.16
C LYS A 209 10.91 17.56 0.24
N VAL A 210 10.49 16.58 1.03
CA VAL A 210 9.11 16.41 1.47
C VAL A 210 9.04 15.79 2.88
N PRO A 211 7.93 16.01 3.62
CA PRO A 211 7.74 15.34 4.90
C PRO A 211 7.44 13.87 4.69
N VAL A 212 7.92 13.02 5.60
CA VAL A 212 7.80 11.57 5.54
C VAL A 212 7.13 11.01 6.80
N HIS A 213 6.51 9.83 6.66
CA HIS A 213 5.93 9.09 7.78
C HIS A 213 7.02 8.30 8.51
N THR A 214 7.23 8.58 9.80
CA THR A 214 8.24 7.93 10.63
C THR A 214 7.66 6.89 11.60
N GLY A 215 6.34 6.76 11.65
CA GLY A 215 5.64 5.96 12.65
C GLY A 215 5.98 4.47 12.61
N ALA A 216 6.25 3.90 11.44
CA ALA A 216 6.64 2.50 11.27
C ALA A 216 8.00 2.22 11.92
N GLU A 217 9.01 3.04 11.61
CA GLU A 217 10.35 2.94 12.22
C GLU A 217 10.33 3.15 13.73
N MET A 218 9.66 4.22 14.20
CA MET A 218 9.59 4.51 15.64
C MET A 218 8.93 3.39 16.42
N LEU A 219 7.95 2.71 15.81
CA LEU A 219 7.31 1.56 16.43
C LEU A 219 8.20 0.32 16.39
N ALA A 220 8.92 0.09 15.29
CA ALA A 220 9.90 -0.98 15.17
C ALA A 220 10.98 -0.86 16.24
N LYS A 221 11.54 0.34 16.45
CA LYS A 221 12.53 0.60 17.51
C LYS A 221 11.94 0.39 18.89
N LYS A 222 10.76 0.96 19.17
CA LYS A 222 10.11 0.86 20.49
C LYS A 222 9.84 -0.58 20.92
N LEU A 223 9.43 -1.43 19.97
CA LEU A 223 9.02 -2.81 20.24
C LEU A 223 10.07 -3.84 19.84
N ASP A 224 11.23 -3.40 19.35
CA ASP A 224 12.32 -4.23 18.83
C ASP A 224 11.84 -5.24 17.76
N MET A 225 11.14 -4.73 16.74
CA MET A 225 10.63 -5.53 15.62
C MET A 225 11.58 -5.46 14.43
N ALA A 226 11.72 -6.56 13.68
CA ALA A 226 12.39 -6.52 12.39
C ALA A 226 11.62 -5.61 11.42
N VAL A 227 12.33 -4.97 10.50
CA VAL A 227 11.73 -4.15 9.44
C VAL A 227 11.99 -4.80 8.10
N VAL A 228 10.91 -5.08 7.39
CA VAL A 228 10.92 -5.71 6.08
C VAL A 228 10.17 -4.84 5.09
N PHE A 229 10.76 -4.58 3.95
CA PHE A 229 10.10 -3.97 2.80
C PHE A 229 9.54 -5.07 1.90
N PHE A 230 8.35 -4.89 1.34
CA PHE A 230 7.90 -5.73 0.24
C PHE A 230 7.65 -4.91 -1.02
N SER A 231 8.22 -5.41 -2.11
CA SER A 231 7.99 -4.89 -3.45
C SER A 231 6.93 -5.72 -4.16
N VAL A 232 6.16 -5.10 -5.05
CA VAL A 232 5.17 -5.78 -5.88
C VAL A 232 5.49 -5.55 -7.34
N LYS A 233 5.69 -6.63 -8.09
CA LYS A 233 5.91 -6.60 -9.54
C LYS A 233 4.67 -7.13 -10.26
N LYS A 234 4.15 -6.37 -11.23
CA LYS A 234 3.07 -6.83 -12.12
C LYS A 234 3.68 -7.68 -13.24
N ILE A 235 3.40 -8.97 -13.27
CA ILE A 235 3.89 -9.89 -14.30
C ILE A 235 3.02 -9.79 -15.56
N LYS A 236 1.71 -9.75 -15.35
CA LYS A 236 0.70 -9.48 -16.37
C LYS A 236 -0.57 -8.99 -15.69
N ARG A 237 -1.56 -8.60 -16.45
CA ARG A 237 -2.85 -8.13 -15.90
C ARG A 237 -3.45 -9.16 -14.93
N GLY A 238 -3.60 -8.78 -13.65
CA GLY A 238 -4.13 -9.62 -12.59
C GLY A 238 -3.20 -10.70 -12.07
N TYR A 239 -1.89 -10.59 -12.34
CA TYR A 239 -0.87 -11.47 -11.79
C TYR A 239 0.31 -10.65 -11.27
N TYR A 240 0.67 -10.89 -10.02
CA TYR A 240 1.68 -10.12 -9.30
C TYR A 240 2.64 -11.06 -8.57
N GLU A 241 3.89 -10.64 -8.49
CA GLU A 241 4.91 -11.27 -7.64
C GLU A 241 5.34 -10.29 -6.57
N THR A 242 5.53 -10.80 -5.37
CA THR A 242 5.99 -10.02 -4.23
C THR A 242 7.32 -10.56 -3.75
N THR A 243 8.29 -9.66 -3.57
CA THR A 243 9.62 -9.97 -3.03
C THR A 243 9.81 -9.21 -1.73
N PHE A 244 10.28 -9.89 -0.69
CA PHE A 244 10.62 -9.32 0.60
C PHE A 244 12.09 -8.92 0.65
N LYS A 245 12.38 -7.74 1.19
CA LYS A 245 13.75 -7.27 1.47
C LYS A 245 13.84 -6.89 2.93
N THR A 246 14.57 -7.65 3.71
CA THR A 246 14.85 -7.32 5.11
C THR A 246 15.71 -6.06 5.15
N ILE A 247 15.18 -4.97 5.74
CA ILE A 247 15.96 -3.75 5.97
C ILE A 247 16.84 -3.96 7.19
N THR A 248 16.24 -4.44 8.29
CA THR A 248 17.00 -4.75 9.50
C THR A 248 16.23 -5.72 10.42
N THR A 249 16.98 -6.51 11.18
CA THR A 249 16.44 -7.27 12.32
C THR A 249 16.80 -6.62 13.67
N THR A 250 17.62 -5.57 13.67
CA THR A 250 18.10 -4.84 14.85
C THR A 250 17.84 -3.33 14.68
N PRO A 251 16.56 -2.88 14.74
CA PRO A 251 16.21 -1.50 14.39
C PRO A 251 16.87 -0.43 15.30
N ASN A 252 17.22 -0.81 16.53
CA ASN A 252 17.87 0.11 17.48
C ASN A 252 19.36 0.36 17.19
N ALA A 253 19.96 -0.37 16.24
CA ALA A 253 21.32 -0.14 15.76
C ALA A 253 21.41 1.00 14.71
N TYR A 254 20.28 1.48 14.22
CA TYR A 254 20.18 2.54 13.21
C TYR A 254 19.92 3.88 13.88
N GLU A 255 20.43 4.96 13.27
CA GLU A 255 20.08 6.33 13.67
C GLU A 255 18.58 6.60 13.42
N ASN A 256 18.02 7.60 14.11
CA ASN A 256 16.62 7.96 13.94
C ASN A 256 16.34 8.40 12.51
N TYR A 257 15.31 7.79 11.93
CA TYR A 257 14.79 8.02 10.57
C TYR A 257 15.62 7.36 9.45
N GLU A 258 16.76 6.76 9.74
CA GLU A 258 17.59 6.08 8.74
C GLU A 258 16.85 4.91 8.06
N ILE A 259 16.09 4.12 8.83
CA ILE A 259 15.25 3.03 8.29
C ILE A 259 14.17 3.59 7.38
N THR A 260 13.57 4.73 7.75
CA THR A 260 12.57 5.42 6.92
C THR A 260 13.19 5.90 5.60
N ASP A 261 14.42 6.39 5.64
CA ASP A 261 15.14 6.89 4.46
C ASP A 261 15.53 5.75 3.52
N ILE A 262 15.97 4.61 4.06
CA ILE A 262 16.20 3.37 3.29
C ILE A 262 14.90 2.91 2.62
N PHE A 263 13.79 2.90 3.36
CA PHE A 263 12.48 2.55 2.81
C PHE A 263 12.10 3.45 1.63
N LEU A 264 12.29 4.77 1.73
CA LEU A 264 11.97 5.71 0.65
C LEU A 264 12.78 5.41 -0.62
N LYS A 265 14.08 5.12 -0.49
CA LYS A 265 14.93 4.73 -1.63
C LYS A 265 14.43 3.47 -2.32
N LEU A 266 14.01 2.45 -1.56
CA LEU A 266 13.43 1.23 -2.11
C LEU A 266 12.11 1.50 -2.87
N VAL A 267 11.30 2.44 -2.39
CA VAL A 267 10.08 2.88 -3.08
C VAL A 267 10.44 3.61 -4.37
N GLU A 268 11.47 4.47 -4.36
CA GLU A 268 11.94 5.18 -5.56
C GLU A 268 12.42 4.20 -6.63
N GLU A 269 13.21 3.18 -6.25
CA GLU A 269 13.67 2.12 -7.17
C GLU A 269 12.49 1.48 -7.91
N GLN A 270 11.41 1.10 -7.19
CA GLN A 270 10.20 0.57 -7.82
C GLN A 270 9.52 1.57 -8.77
N ILE A 271 9.45 2.85 -8.38
CA ILE A 271 8.83 3.89 -9.20
C ILE A 271 9.64 4.13 -10.48
N TYR A 272 10.98 4.10 -10.40
CA TYR A 272 11.83 4.25 -11.58
C TYR A 272 11.71 3.04 -12.52
N GLU A 273 11.57 1.83 -11.98
CA GLU A 273 11.41 0.60 -12.79
C GLU A 273 10.11 0.62 -13.60
N ALA A 274 8.96 0.94 -12.97
CA ALA A 274 7.68 0.97 -13.65
C ALA A 274 6.75 2.04 -13.02
N PRO A 275 6.89 3.32 -13.46
CA PRO A 275 6.22 4.46 -12.85
C PRO A 275 4.68 4.37 -12.93
N GLU A 276 4.13 3.67 -13.92
CA GLU A 276 2.69 3.50 -14.08
C GLU A 276 1.99 2.77 -12.94
N TYR A 277 2.71 2.11 -12.04
CA TYR A 277 2.11 1.34 -10.94
C TYR A 277 2.10 2.08 -9.61
N TYR A 278 2.65 3.28 -9.51
CA TYR A 278 2.58 4.12 -8.31
C TYR A 278 1.28 4.94 -8.26
N LEU A 279 0.77 5.23 -7.06
CA LEU A 279 -0.51 5.94 -6.85
C LEU A 279 -0.37 7.45 -7.07
N TRP A 280 -0.24 7.89 -8.30
CA TRP A 280 -0.05 9.30 -8.70
C TRP A 280 -1.20 10.24 -8.36
N THR A 281 -2.38 9.76 -8.01
CA THR A 281 -3.52 10.60 -7.62
C THR A 281 -3.32 11.29 -6.27
N HIS A 282 -2.40 10.82 -5.42
CA HIS A 282 -2.07 11.48 -4.17
C HIS A 282 -1.21 12.72 -4.40
N LYS A 283 -1.51 13.86 -3.73
CA LYS A 283 -0.67 15.06 -3.75
C LYS A 283 0.55 14.89 -2.84
N ARG A 284 1.48 14.00 -3.23
CA ARG A 284 2.63 13.60 -2.40
C ARG A 284 3.58 14.77 -2.12
N TRP A 285 3.79 15.63 -3.10
CA TRP A 285 4.73 16.77 -3.05
C TRP A 285 4.08 18.12 -2.70
N LYS A 286 2.90 18.10 -2.08
CA LYS A 286 2.14 19.33 -1.76
C LYS A 286 2.86 20.28 -0.79
N TYR A 287 3.79 19.78 0.02
CA TYR A 287 4.55 20.57 0.99
C TYR A 287 5.98 20.91 0.54
N ARG A 288 6.35 20.62 -0.71
CA ARG A 288 7.72 20.84 -1.22
C ARG A 288 8.23 22.30 -1.09
N ASN A 289 7.32 23.28 -1.08
CA ASN A 289 7.65 24.70 -0.93
C ASN A 289 7.55 25.18 0.53
N ASP A 290 7.20 24.28 1.47
CA ASP A 290 6.96 24.59 2.89
C ASP A 290 8.00 23.91 3.79
N VAL A 291 9.20 23.66 3.27
CA VAL A 291 10.28 22.99 4.03
C VAL A 291 10.69 23.88 5.20
N PRO A 292 10.60 23.39 6.46
CA PRO A 292 11.02 24.18 7.61
C PRO A 292 12.52 24.45 7.60
N PRO A 293 13.00 25.59 8.14
CA PRO A 293 14.42 25.97 8.11
C PRO A 293 15.39 24.89 8.64
N GLN A 294 14.99 24.12 9.67
CA GLN A 294 15.81 23.06 10.25
C GLN A 294 15.99 21.83 9.33
N PHE A 295 15.30 21.76 8.18
CA PHE A 295 15.38 20.69 7.21
C PHE A 295 15.81 21.15 5.81
N GLN A 296 16.12 22.46 5.68
CA GLN A 296 16.61 23.03 4.41
C GLN A 296 18.05 22.61 4.11
#